data_66813608d5f5d5791821b7e4efb3254f
#
_entry.id   66813608d5f5d5791821b7e4efb3254f
#
_cell.length_a   1.000
_cell.length_b   1.000
_cell.length_c   1.000
_cell.angle_alpha   90.00
_cell.angle_beta   90.00
_cell.angle_gamma   90.00
#
_symmetry.space_group_name_H-M   'P 1'
#
loop_
_entity.id
_entity.type
_entity.pdbx_description
1 polymer ?
#
loop_
_entity_poly.entity_id
_entity_poly.type
_entity_poly.pdbx_seq_one_letter_code
_entity_poly.pdbx_strand_id
1 'polypeptide(L)'
;MSSGNAGGAKALWLMFVDAKCKEIRLEEILTTEETEQQLYLFDKGEQEPYPFDKGRPILPKVSELRRKLAEKAKREPKFRFYTLYGRIFWPDVLRSAWQLVRRNGGGPGIDEQTIKDVEEYGVDRLLVEIHEALRTKTYMPQPVKRVHIPKGDGKTRPLGIPTVKDRIVQQATLLILEPIFDTDFLDCSYGFRPGRSAHQALDAIGQNLKEGRTEVYDADLKGYFDSIPHDKLMKAVEARISDRSVLHLIRMWLTTPVIEKDDQGRTTRTRPEQGTPQGGVISPLLANLYLHWFDKKFHDPDGPQKFANARLVRYADDFVIMAKYVKHQIVNWVESWLEGRFGLTINREKTKIVNVKKPGQELNFLGHSFRYDKDRYGRNRRYLNQIPSKKAMQKARDRIHELTSKRYGCLPHAEVVERLNSFLRGWSNYFGHGYPRHAFRAINQHVQNRMRQFLRRRSQRPLRPPKGMSWYELIYKRFGVYQLRTTRESLK
;
A
#
# COMPACT_ATOMS: atom_id res chain seq x y z
N MET A 1 0.26 -51.21 -20.17
CA MET A 1 -1.06 -51.53 -19.58
C MET A 1 -0.92 -51.27 -18.09
N SER A 2 -1.57 -50.35 -17.47
CA SER A 2 -2.88 -49.74 -17.55
C SER A 2 -2.83 -48.29 -17.03
N SER A 3 -3.25 -47.40 -17.88
CA SER A 3 -3.70 -46.05 -17.51
C SER A 3 -5.16 -46.17 -17.08
N GLY A 4 -5.51 -45.65 -15.91
CA GLY A 4 -6.92 -45.63 -15.54
C GLY A 4 -7.20 -44.90 -14.24
N ASN A 5 -8.00 -43.83 -14.33
CA ASN A 5 -8.86 -43.27 -13.29
C ASN A 5 -8.32 -42.16 -12.37
N ALA A 6 -7.94 -41.02 -12.95
CA ALA A 6 -7.97 -39.75 -12.24
C ALA A 6 -9.08 -38.80 -12.71
N GLY A 7 -9.84 -39.17 -13.75
CA GLY A 7 -10.93 -38.33 -14.33
C GLY A 7 -12.31 -38.50 -13.64
N GLY A 8 -12.55 -39.64 -13.00
CA GLY A 8 -13.87 -39.96 -12.43
C GLY A 8 -14.28 -39.18 -11.17
N ALA A 9 -13.32 -38.89 -10.31
CA ALA A 9 -13.59 -38.19 -9.05
C ALA A 9 -13.86 -36.69 -9.25
N LYS A 10 -13.24 -36.07 -10.23
CA LYS A 10 -13.42 -34.66 -10.58
C LYS A 10 -14.78 -34.41 -11.25
N ALA A 11 -15.22 -35.35 -12.09
CA ALA A 11 -16.52 -35.28 -12.77
C ALA A 11 -17.70 -35.53 -11.82
N LEU A 12 -17.57 -36.45 -10.86
CA LEU A 12 -18.61 -36.69 -9.84
C LEU A 12 -18.74 -35.53 -8.84
N TRP A 13 -17.62 -34.87 -8.48
CA TRP A 13 -17.63 -33.71 -7.59
C TRP A 13 -18.25 -32.49 -8.28
N LEU A 14 -17.99 -32.29 -9.57
CA LEU A 14 -18.62 -31.23 -10.38
C LEU A 14 -20.13 -31.47 -10.57
N MET A 15 -20.60 -32.71 -10.72
CA MET A 15 -22.02 -33.02 -10.82
C MET A 15 -22.79 -32.84 -9.50
N PHE A 16 -22.16 -33.07 -8.35
CA PHE A 16 -22.80 -32.87 -7.03
C PHE A 16 -22.91 -31.39 -6.65
N VAL A 17 -21.97 -30.53 -7.11
CA VAL A 17 -22.02 -29.08 -6.89
C VAL A 17 -23.05 -28.43 -7.82
N ASP A 18 -23.20 -28.90 -9.04
CA ASP A 18 -24.11 -28.34 -10.04
C ASP A 18 -25.61 -28.59 -9.71
N ALA A 19 -25.93 -29.69 -9.02
CA ALA A 19 -27.32 -30.00 -8.65
C ALA A 19 -27.87 -29.17 -7.47
N LYS A 20 -26.97 -28.61 -6.60
CA LYS A 20 -27.35 -27.77 -5.46
C LYS A 20 -27.30 -26.28 -5.71
N CYS A 21 -26.55 -25.85 -6.73
CA CYS A 21 -26.37 -24.43 -7.06
C CYS A 21 -27.41 -23.84 -8.02
N LYS A 22 -28.32 -24.64 -8.58
CA LYS A 22 -29.26 -24.18 -9.60
C LYS A 22 -30.44 -23.33 -9.12
N GLU A 23 -30.66 -23.19 -7.79
CA GLU A 23 -31.85 -22.49 -7.28
C GLU A 23 -31.66 -21.47 -6.15
N ILE A 24 -30.45 -21.14 -5.77
CA ILE A 24 -30.26 -20.13 -4.70
C ILE A 24 -29.85 -18.81 -5.31
N ARG A 25 -30.81 -17.90 -5.54
CA ARG A 25 -30.53 -16.49 -5.84
C ARG A 25 -29.95 -15.81 -4.59
N LEU A 26 -28.98 -14.91 -4.77
CA LEU A 26 -28.42 -14.10 -3.67
C LEU A 26 -29.49 -13.34 -2.87
N GLU A 27 -30.65 -13.10 -3.46
CA GLU A 27 -31.82 -12.46 -2.83
C GLU A 27 -32.52 -13.37 -1.80
N GLU A 28 -32.45 -14.69 -1.95
CA GLU A 28 -33.08 -15.66 -1.01
C GLU A 28 -32.23 -15.92 0.24
N ILE A 29 -30.93 -15.63 0.21
CA ILE A 29 -30.05 -15.73 1.39
C ILE A 29 -30.32 -14.60 2.40
N LEU A 30 -31.07 -13.56 2.00
CA LEU A 30 -31.40 -12.40 2.82
C LEU A 30 -32.60 -12.57 3.76
N THR A 31 -33.31 -13.70 3.70
CA THR A 31 -34.55 -13.88 4.44
C THR A 31 -34.45 -14.93 5.56
N THR A 32 -33.46 -14.87 6.43
CA THR A 32 -33.53 -15.59 7.70
C THR A 32 -33.76 -14.60 8.85
N GLU A 33 -34.75 -14.87 9.69
CA GLU A 33 -35.20 -14.04 10.82
C GLU A 33 -34.06 -13.60 11.76
N GLU A 34 -32.97 -14.35 11.85
CA GLU A 34 -31.76 -13.96 12.61
C GLU A 34 -31.04 -12.75 11.99
N THR A 35 -31.15 -12.56 10.68
CA THR A 35 -30.54 -11.41 9.97
C THR A 35 -31.36 -10.15 10.18
N GLU A 36 -32.67 -10.26 10.29
CA GLU A 36 -33.59 -9.13 10.52
C GLU A 36 -33.48 -8.58 11.95
N GLN A 37 -33.38 -9.41 12.97
CA GLN A 37 -33.23 -8.95 14.36
C GLN A 37 -31.91 -8.21 14.63
N GLN A 38 -30.84 -8.51 13.90
CA GLN A 38 -29.59 -7.73 13.99
C GLN A 38 -29.61 -6.42 13.19
N LEU A 39 -30.53 -6.29 12.23
CA LEU A 39 -30.77 -5.04 11.47
C LEU A 39 -31.44 -3.95 12.30
N TYR A 40 -32.19 -4.28 13.36
CA TYR A 40 -32.88 -3.32 14.23
C TYR A 40 -31.97 -2.39 15.04
N LEU A 41 -30.67 -2.59 15.03
CA LEU A 41 -29.72 -1.63 15.61
C LEU A 41 -29.44 -0.40 14.73
N PHE A 42 -30.11 -0.27 13.57
CA PHE A 42 -29.82 0.76 12.58
C PHE A 42 -31.08 1.52 12.18
N ASP A 43 -31.23 2.71 12.72
CA ASP A 43 -32.30 3.65 12.47
C ASP A 43 -32.41 4.07 10.99
N LYS A 44 -33.65 4.24 10.47
CA LYS A 44 -33.98 4.53 9.06
C LYS A 44 -33.80 6.05 8.76
N GLY A 45 -32.59 6.54 8.72
CA GLY A 45 -32.29 7.87 8.19
C GLY A 45 -31.34 7.78 6.98
N GLU A 46 -31.55 8.57 5.94
CA GLU A 46 -30.55 8.80 4.90
C GLU A 46 -29.30 9.39 5.55
N GLN A 47 -28.28 8.54 5.74
CA GLN A 47 -27.07 8.93 6.43
C GLN A 47 -25.91 8.94 5.44
N GLU A 48 -25.04 9.93 5.57
CA GLU A 48 -23.85 10.06 4.73
C GLU A 48 -22.98 8.80 4.77
N PRO A 49 -22.41 8.37 3.63
CA PRO A 49 -21.49 7.24 3.56
C PRO A 49 -20.22 7.51 4.36
N TYR A 50 -19.47 6.47 4.69
CA TYR A 50 -18.17 6.60 5.33
C TYR A 50 -17.26 7.52 4.48
N PRO A 51 -16.70 8.59 5.02
CA PRO A 51 -16.07 9.68 4.24
C PRO A 51 -14.92 9.18 3.33
N PHE A 52 -14.25 8.11 3.74
CA PHE A 52 -13.11 7.55 3.00
C PHE A 52 -13.48 6.53 1.93
N ASP A 53 -14.77 6.26 1.74
CA ASP A 53 -15.25 5.34 0.71
C ASP A 53 -15.59 6.06 -0.61
N LYS A 54 -15.57 7.40 -0.63
CA LYS A 54 -15.87 8.20 -1.81
C LYS A 54 -14.92 7.81 -2.98
N GLY A 55 -15.53 7.42 -4.11
CA GLY A 55 -14.79 6.99 -5.31
C GLY A 55 -14.22 5.56 -5.23
N ARG A 56 -14.50 4.81 -4.17
CA ARG A 56 -14.24 3.37 -4.06
C ARG A 56 -15.48 2.58 -4.49
N PRO A 57 -15.32 1.40 -5.11
CA PRO A 57 -16.45 0.54 -5.49
C PRO A 57 -16.97 -0.22 -4.25
N ILE A 58 -17.56 0.50 -3.31
CA ILE A 58 -18.14 -0.04 -2.07
C ILE A 58 -19.63 0.27 -2.09
N LEU A 59 -20.45 -0.75 -1.84
CA LEU A 59 -21.91 -0.61 -1.83
C LEU A 59 -22.36 0.32 -0.70
N PRO A 60 -23.44 1.12 -0.89
CA PRO A 60 -23.90 2.10 0.10
C PRO A 60 -24.15 1.51 1.49
N LYS A 61 -24.81 0.35 1.59
CA LYS A 61 -25.07 -0.36 2.86
C LYS A 61 -23.77 -0.72 3.59
N VAL A 62 -22.73 -1.12 2.86
CA VAL A 62 -21.41 -1.44 3.43
C VAL A 62 -20.72 -0.17 3.92
N SER A 63 -20.79 0.91 3.14
CA SER A 63 -20.22 2.19 3.55
C SER A 63 -20.89 2.75 4.81
N GLU A 64 -22.21 2.62 4.92
CA GLU A 64 -22.96 2.98 6.13
C GLU A 64 -22.53 2.13 7.34
N LEU A 65 -22.42 0.82 7.17
CA LEU A 65 -21.90 -0.07 8.21
C LEU A 65 -20.51 0.37 8.69
N ARG A 66 -19.60 0.67 7.76
CA ARG A 66 -18.24 1.15 8.06
C ARG A 66 -18.26 2.45 8.85
N ARG A 67 -19.15 3.39 8.49
CA ARG A 67 -19.33 4.64 9.22
C ARG A 67 -19.80 4.38 10.66
N LYS A 68 -20.81 3.52 10.86
CA LYS A 68 -21.33 3.16 12.18
C LYS A 68 -20.29 2.47 13.06
N LEU A 69 -19.45 1.59 12.47
CA LEU A 69 -18.33 0.95 13.18
C LEU A 69 -17.29 1.99 13.64
N ALA A 70 -16.92 2.94 12.76
CA ALA A 70 -16.01 4.01 13.10
C ALA A 70 -16.55 4.93 14.20
N GLU A 71 -17.82 5.33 14.12
CA GLU A 71 -18.47 6.17 15.12
C GLU A 71 -18.54 5.48 16.49
N LYS A 72 -18.93 4.20 16.52
CA LYS A 72 -18.92 3.42 17.76
C LYS A 72 -17.51 3.29 18.32
N ALA A 73 -16.53 2.98 17.49
CA ALA A 73 -15.13 2.88 17.91
C ALA A 73 -14.60 4.19 18.50
N LYS A 74 -14.96 5.33 17.89
CA LYS A 74 -14.59 6.68 18.35
C LYS A 74 -15.28 7.08 19.65
N ARG A 75 -16.59 6.80 19.74
CA ARG A 75 -17.40 7.13 20.92
C ARG A 75 -17.01 6.30 22.14
N GLU A 76 -16.66 5.02 21.91
CA GLU A 76 -16.33 4.06 22.95
C GLU A 76 -14.91 3.49 22.76
N PRO A 77 -13.85 4.24 23.14
CA PRO A 77 -12.45 3.84 22.86
C PRO A 77 -12.00 2.54 23.56
N LYS A 78 -12.70 2.14 24.64
CA LYS A 78 -12.43 0.89 25.38
C LYS A 78 -13.31 -0.27 24.95
N PHE A 79 -14.28 -0.04 24.04
CA PHE A 79 -15.19 -1.08 23.61
C PHE A 79 -14.45 -2.13 22.76
N ARG A 80 -14.69 -3.40 23.10
CA ARG A 80 -14.17 -4.56 22.35
C ARG A 80 -15.29 -5.17 21.53
N PHE A 81 -15.14 -5.17 20.22
CA PHE A 81 -16.13 -5.69 19.29
C PHE A 81 -16.16 -7.22 19.32
N TYR A 82 -17.35 -7.82 19.52
CA TYR A 82 -17.55 -9.25 19.72
C TYR A 82 -18.46 -9.92 18.69
N THR A 83 -19.13 -9.17 17.81
CA THR A 83 -20.06 -9.68 16.79
C THR A 83 -19.75 -9.13 15.41
N LEU A 84 -18.55 -9.40 14.89
CA LEU A 84 -18.10 -8.90 13.60
C LEU A 84 -18.06 -9.99 12.53
N TYR A 85 -17.85 -11.24 12.93
CA TYR A 85 -17.61 -12.34 11.99
C TYR A 85 -18.76 -12.50 10.99
N GLY A 86 -20.01 -12.50 11.47
CA GLY A 86 -21.19 -12.61 10.62
C GLY A 86 -21.27 -11.52 9.54
N ARG A 87 -20.73 -10.33 9.81
CA ARG A 87 -20.73 -9.20 8.85
C ARG A 87 -19.71 -9.36 7.75
N ILE A 88 -18.63 -10.14 7.96
CA ILE A 88 -17.58 -10.38 6.97
C ILE A 88 -18.13 -11.11 5.75
N PHE A 89 -19.05 -12.05 5.95
CA PHE A 89 -19.62 -12.82 4.85
C PHE A 89 -20.99 -12.33 4.37
N TRP A 90 -21.44 -11.13 4.78
CA TRP A 90 -22.61 -10.52 4.15
C TRP A 90 -22.40 -10.41 2.63
N PRO A 91 -23.42 -10.72 1.81
CA PRO A 91 -23.31 -10.67 0.36
C PRO A 91 -22.80 -9.33 -0.17
N ASP A 92 -23.29 -8.22 0.38
CA ASP A 92 -22.86 -6.86 -0.01
C ASP A 92 -21.39 -6.59 0.35
N VAL A 93 -20.91 -7.13 1.48
CA VAL A 93 -19.49 -7.01 1.89
C VAL A 93 -18.59 -7.83 0.98
N LEU A 94 -18.98 -9.07 0.67
CA LEU A 94 -18.24 -9.93 -0.25
C LEU A 94 -18.23 -9.35 -1.67
N ARG A 95 -19.35 -8.81 -2.14
CA ARG A 95 -19.42 -8.15 -3.47
C ARG A 95 -18.54 -6.89 -3.52
N SER A 96 -18.57 -6.05 -2.49
CA SER A 96 -17.68 -4.89 -2.38
C SER A 96 -16.20 -5.31 -2.32
N ALA A 97 -15.89 -6.37 -1.58
CA ALA A 97 -14.55 -6.94 -1.49
C ALA A 97 -14.04 -7.44 -2.85
N TRP A 98 -14.87 -8.17 -3.60
CA TRP A 98 -14.55 -8.59 -4.96
C TRP A 98 -14.25 -7.40 -5.87
N GLN A 99 -15.10 -6.38 -5.89
CA GLN A 99 -14.89 -5.19 -6.71
C GLN A 99 -13.56 -4.50 -6.41
N LEU A 100 -13.17 -4.43 -5.13
CA LEU A 100 -11.89 -3.88 -4.70
C LEU A 100 -10.71 -4.77 -5.15
N VAL A 101 -10.82 -6.09 -4.98
CA VAL A 101 -9.80 -7.05 -5.43
C VAL A 101 -9.64 -6.99 -6.95
N ARG A 102 -10.73 -6.96 -7.70
CA ARG A 102 -10.75 -6.79 -9.15
C ARG A 102 -10.04 -5.51 -9.59
N ARG A 103 -10.40 -4.39 -8.98
CA ARG A 103 -9.79 -3.07 -9.27
C ARG A 103 -8.29 -3.03 -9.00
N ASN A 104 -7.85 -3.69 -7.93
CA ASN A 104 -6.44 -3.74 -7.56
C ASN A 104 -5.63 -4.66 -8.48
N GLY A 105 -6.26 -5.60 -9.13
CA GLY A 105 -5.60 -6.55 -10.01
C GLY A 105 -4.63 -7.47 -9.26
N GLY A 106 -3.53 -7.79 -9.90
CA GLY A 106 -2.47 -8.63 -9.35
C GLY A 106 -2.38 -10.02 -9.97
N GLY A 107 -1.24 -10.67 -9.78
CA GLY A 107 -0.97 -12.01 -10.32
C GLY A 107 -1.74 -13.11 -9.61
N PRO A 108 -1.79 -14.33 -10.19
CA PRO A 108 -2.43 -15.50 -9.60
C PRO A 108 -1.68 -16.00 -8.36
N GLY A 109 -2.41 -16.64 -7.44
CA GLY A 109 -1.89 -17.32 -6.27
C GLY A 109 -1.22 -18.64 -6.61
N ILE A 110 -1.22 -19.57 -5.63
CA ILE A 110 -0.66 -20.93 -5.82
C ILE A 110 -1.54 -21.79 -6.72
N ASP A 111 -2.83 -21.49 -6.76
CA ASP A 111 -3.84 -22.13 -7.60
C ASP A 111 -3.77 -21.71 -9.08
N GLU A 112 -2.91 -20.75 -9.39
CA GLU A 112 -2.72 -20.14 -10.71
C GLU A 112 -3.98 -19.48 -11.30
N GLN A 113 -5.07 -19.34 -10.51
CA GLN A 113 -6.27 -18.64 -10.92
C GLN A 113 -6.06 -17.14 -11.02
N THR A 114 -6.35 -16.59 -12.20
CA THR A 114 -6.35 -15.15 -12.44
C THR A 114 -7.72 -14.53 -12.12
N ILE A 115 -7.79 -13.21 -12.10
CA ILE A 115 -9.07 -12.49 -11.98
C ILE A 115 -10.01 -12.81 -13.15
N LYS A 116 -9.45 -12.99 -14.35
CA LYS A 116 -10.25 -13.37 -15.55
C LYS A 116 -10.85 -14.76 -15.41
N ASP A 117 -10.09 -15.73 -14.94
CA ASP A 117 -10.59 -17.09 -14.73
C ASP A 117 -11.73 -17.10 -13.69
N VAL A 118 -11.68 -16.24 -12.67
CA VAL A 118 -12.79 -16.06 -11.73
C VAL A 118 -14.01 -15.41 -12.39
N GLU A 119 -13.82 -14.45 -13.30
CA GLU A 119 -14.92 -13.84 -14.07
C GLU A 119 -15.57 -14.86 -14.99
N GLU A 120 -14.79 -15.72 -15.65
CA GLU A 120 -15.27 -16.80 -16.51
C GLU A 120 -15.95 -17.93 -15.72
N TYR A 121 -15.45 -18.26 -14.51
CA TYR A 121 -16.07 -19.24 -13.61
C TYR A 121 -17.44 -18.79 -13.08
N GLY A 122 -17.64 -17.49 -12.99
CA GLY A 122 -18.85 -16.85 -12.45
C GLY A 122 -18.61 -16.27 -11.06
N VAL A 123 -18.56 -14.96 -10.98
CA VAL A 123 -18.28 -14.21 -9.75
C VAL A 123 -19.29 -14.55 -8.64
N ASP A 124 -20.59 -14.54 -8.96
CA ASP A 124 -21.66 -14.79 -7.98
C ASP A 124 -21.57 -16.21 -7.41
N ARG A 125 -21.20 -17.20 -8.23
CA ARG A 125 -20.96 -18.57 -7.79
C ARG A 125 -19.83 -18.63 -6.78
N LEU A 126 -18.69 -17.98 -7.05
CA LEU A 126 -17.55 -17.93 -6.12
C LEU A 126 -17.94 -17.23 -4.81
N LEU A 127 -18.71 -16.14 -4.87
CA LEU A 127 -19.13 -15.41 -3.67
C LEU A 127 -20.08 -16.24 -2.80
N VAL A 128 -20.99 -17.05 -3.40
CA VAL A 128 -21.81 -18.00 -2.66
C VAL A 128 -20.96 -19.08 -2.00
N GLU A 129 -19.98 -19.63 -2.70
CA GLU A 129 -19.05 -20.62 -2.12
C GLU A 129 -18.26 -20.06 -0.93
N ILE A 130 -17.80 -18.80 -1.05
CA ILE A 130 -17.09 -18.10 0.04
C ILE A 130 -18.04 -17.86 1.22
N HIS A 131 -19.27 -17.39 0.96
CA HIS A 131 -20.30 -17.17 1.96
C HIS A 131 -20.55 -18.45 2.75
N GLU A 132 -20.86 -19.57 2.08
CA GLU A 132 -21.12 -20.84 2.72
C GLU A 132 -19.91 -21.36 3.51
N ALA A 133 -18.72 -21.28 2.96
CA ALA A 133 -17.50 -21.71 3.65
C ALA A 133 -17.25 -20.90 4.93
N LEU A 134 -17.53 -19.60 4.93
CA LEU A 134 -17.41 -18.77 6.13
C LEU A 134 -18.54 -19.03 7.11
N ARG A 135 -19.80 -19.14 6.64
CA ARG A 135 -20.98 -19.43 7.47
C ARG A 135 -20.82 -20.75 8.23
N THR A 136 -20.38 -21.80 7.54
CA THR A 136 -20.14 -23.13 8.11
C THR A 136 -18.81 -23.28 8.83
N LYS A 137 -17.97 -22.22 8.83
CA LYS A 137 -16.60 -22.22 9.41
C LYS A 137 -15.66 -23.26 8.78
N THR A 138 -15.90 -23.66 7.54
CA THR A 138 -15.05 -24.59 6.77
C THR A 138 -14.02 -23.88 5.90
N TYR A 139 -14.02 -22.56 5.89
CA TYR A 139 -13.01 -21.78 5.17
C TYR A 139 -11.61 -22.04 5.71
N MET A 140 -10.70 -22.41 4.80
CA MET A 140 -9.28 -22.58 5.07
C MET A 140 -8.48 -21.83 4.01
N PRO A 141 -7.54 -20.92 4.41
CA PRO A 141 -6.70 -20.21 3.46
C PRO A 141 -5.75 -21.18 2.77
N GLN A 142 -5.52 -20.95 1.49
CA GLN A 142 -4.53 -21.71 0.73
C GLN A 142 -3.11 -21.19 0.97
N PRO A 143 -2.08 -22.00 0.73
CA PRO A 143 -0.70 -21.56 0.86
C PRO A 143 -0.41 -20.32 0.00
N VAL A 144 0.43 -19.43 0.53
CA VAL A 144 0.83 -18.20 -0.15
C VAL A 144 1.96 -18.50 -1.14
N LYS A 145 1.80 -18.09 -2.40
CA LYS A 145 2.85 -18.19 -3.43
C LYS A 145 3.90 -17.10 -3.21
N ARG A 146 5.17 -17.46 -2.99
CA ARG A 146 6.27 -16.50 -2.85
C ARG A 146 6.89 -16.18 -4.20
N VAL A 147 7.09 -14.89 -4.45
CA VAL A 147 7.75 -14.36 -5.64
C VAL A 147 8.76 -13.30 -5.21
N HIS A 148 9.95 -13.30 -5.80
CA HIS A 148 10.99 -12.32 -5.53
C HIS A 148 10.94 -11.17 -6.55
N ILE A 149 10.70 -9.94 -6.08
CA ILE A 149 10.67 -8.75 -6.92
C ILE A 149 12.01 -8.00 -6.78
N PRO A 150 12.70 -7.64 -7.90
CA PRO A 150 13.94 -6.87 -7.84
C PRO A 150 13.77 -5.52 -7.14
N LYS A 151 14.69 -5.21 -6.21
CA LYS A 151 14.66 -3.97 -5.40
C LYS A 151 15.48 -2.82 -6.01
N GLY A 152 16.13 -3.05 -7.16
CA GLY A 152 16.94 -2.05 -7.86
C GLY A 152 18.38 -1.90 -7.33
N ASP A 153 18.73 -2.53 -6.23
CA ASP A 153 20.08 -2.53 -5.64
C ASP A 153 20.73 -3.93 -5.74
N GLY A 154 20.32 -4.76 -6.73
CA GLY A 154 20.70 -6.16 -6.81
C GLY A 154 20.05 -7.07 -5.76
N LYS A 155 19.29 -6.50 -4.82
CA LYS A 155 18.53 -7.24 -3.80
C LYS A 155 17.11 -7.50 -4.29
N THR A 156 16.49 -8.56 -3.78
CA THR A 156 15.09 -8.87 -4.04
C THR A 156 14.23 -8.58 -2.81
N ARG A 157 12.93 -8.36 -3.04
CA ARG A 157 11.90 -8.28 -2.00
C ARG A 157 11.01 -9.51 -2.13
N PRO A 158 10.88 -10.36 -1.11
CA PRO A 158 9.93 -11.45 -1.12
C PRO A 158 8.50 -10.89 -1.06
N LEU A 159 7.66 -11.27 -2.00
CA LEU A 159 6.24 -10.95 -2.04
C LEU A 159 5.43 -12.23 -1.92
N GLY A 160 4.48 -12.27 -0.99
CA GLY A 160 3.55 -13.39 -0.87
C GLY A 160 2.25 -13.07 -1.62
N ILE A 161 1.83 -13.92 -2.53
CA ILE A 161 0.63 -13.74 -3.33
C ILE A 161 -0.43 -14.76 -2.86
N PRO A 162 -1.48 -14.33 -2.13
CA PRO A 162 -2.62 -15.17 -1.79
C PRO A 162 -3.47 -15.49 -3.03
N THR A 163 -4.28 -16.54 -2.98
CA THR A 163 -5.28 -16.83 -4.02
C THR A 163 -6.29 -15.70 -4.15
N VAL A 164 -7.01 -15.62 -5.28
CA VAL A 164 -8.06 -14.62 -5.46
C VAL A 164 -9.16 -14.79 -4.40
N LYS A 165 -9.53 -16.02 -4.08
CA LYS A 165 -10.49 -16.36 -3.01
C LYS A 165 -10.03 -15.79 -1.66
N ASP A 166 -8.78 -16.03 -1.27
CA ASP A 166 -8.24 -15.53 0.00
C ASP A 166 -8.15 -14.01 0.05
N ARG A 167 -7.82 -13.37 -1.09
CA ARG A 167 -7.84 -11.89 -1.19
C ARG A 167 -9.23 -11.31 -0.98
N ILE A 168 -10.29 -11.98 -1.47
CA ILE A 168 -11.67 -11.54 -1.24
C ILE A 168 -12.01 -11.64 0.25
N VAL A 169 -11.70 -12.75 0.91
CA VAL A 169 -11.98 -12.92 2.35
C VAL A 169 -11.18 -11.94 3.21
N GLN A 170 -9.90 -11.74 2.90
CA GLN A 170 -9.07 -10.72 3.58
C GLN A 170 -9.60 -9.31 3.35
N GLN A 171 -10.05 -8.99 2.12
CA GLN A 171 -10.60 -7.68 1.80
C GLN A 171 -11.96 -7.45 2.50
N ALA A 172 -12.80 -8.45 2.57
CA ALA A 172 -14.06 -8.41 3.33
C ALA A 172 -13.78 -8.15 4.83
N THR A 173 -12.81 -8.85 5.39
CA THR A 173 -12.38 -8.64 6.79
C THR A 173 -11.79 -7.24 6.98
N LEU A 174 -10.98 -6.76 6.02
CA LEU A 174 -10.42 -5.40 6.05
C LEU A 174 -11.52 -4.34 6.03
N LEU A 175 -12.57 -4.51 5.22
CA LEU A 175 -13.71 -3.58 5.18
C LEU A 175 -14.37 -3.40 6.55
N ILE A 176 -14.42 -4.45 7.35
CA ILE A 176 -15.02 -4.42 8.69
C ILE A 176 -14.06 -3.91 9.76
N LEU A 177 -12.78 -4.27 9.70
CA LEU A 177 -11.81 -3.94 10.75
C LEU A 177 -11.15 -2.58 10.57
N GLU A 178 -10.91 -2.13 9.33
CA GLU A 178 -10.24 -0.86 9.01
C GLU A 178 -10.89 0.34 9.72
N PRO A 179 -12.24 0.56 9.66
CA PRO A 179 -12.87 1.71 10.31
C PRO A 179 -12.75 1.69 11.84
N ILE A 180 -12.63 0.52 12.45
CA ILE A 180 -12.47 0.38 13.90
C ILE A 180 -11.05 0.82 14.31
N PHE A 181 -10.02 0.26 13.68
CA PHE A 181 -8.64 0.52 14.05
C PHE A 181 -8.14 1.89 13.59
N ASP A 182 -8.63 2.39 12.44
CA ASP A 182 -8.19 3.69 11.93
C ASP A 182 -8.57 4.85 12.86
N THR A 183 -9.66 4.72 13.60
CA THR A 183 -10.07 5.71 14.62
C THR A 183 -9.11 5.79 15.81
N ASP A 184 -8.39 4.72 16.10
CA ASP A 184 -7.42 4.67 17.21
C ASP A 184 -6.05 5.20 16.78
N PHE A 185 -5.73 5.17 15.48
CA PHE A 185 -4.41 5.56 14.98
C PHE A 185 -4.14 7.05 15.16
N LEU A 186 -2.95 7.37 15.66
CA LEU A 186 -2.53 8.74 15.89
C LEU A 186 -2.22 9.48 14.59
N ASP A 187 -2.24 10.81 14.65
CA ASP A 187 -2.00 11.70 13.50
C ASP A 187 -0.56 11.63 12.94
N CYS A 188 0.36 11.07 13.70
CA CYS A 188 1.74 10.85 13.25
C CYS A 188 1.89 9.71 12.23
N SER A 189 0.86 8.85 12.05
CA SER A 189 0.86 7.71 11.14
C SER A 189 0.08 8.00 9.86
N TYR A 190 0.71 7.80 8.69
CA TYR A 190 0.14 8.18 7.39
C TYR A 190 0.01 7.00 6.41
N GLY A 191 0.95 6.06 6.39
CA GLY A 191 0.99 4.97 5.41
C GLY A 191 -0.14 3.96 5.57
N PHE A 192 -0.70 3.48 4.46
CA PHE A 192 -1.77 2.48 4.41
C PHE A 192 -3.02 2.83 5.22
N ARG A 193 -3.33 4.11 5.35
CA ARG A 193 -4.53 4.59 6.05
C ARG A 193 -5.46 5.31 5.09
N PRO A 194 -6.79 5.14 5.22
CA PRO A 194 -7.76 5.89 4.44
C PRO A 194 -7.65 7.39 4.73
N GLY A 195 -7.76 8.21 3.68
CA GLY A 195 -7.69 9.68 3.81
C GLY A 195 -6.31 10.24 4.16
N ARG A 196 -5.28 9.42 4.30
CA ARG A 196 -3.89 9.84 4.54
C ARG A 196 -3.03 9.63 3.29
N SER A 197 -2.02 10.46 3.12
CA SER A 197 -1.14 10.43 1.95
C SER A 197 0.33 10.66 2.30
N ALA A 198 1.21 10.30 1.35
CA ALA A 198 2.63 10.57 1.45
C ALA A 198 2.91 12.09 1.51
N HIS A 199 2.13 12.90 0.79
CA HIS A 199 2.28 14.36 0.79
C HIS A 199 1.98 14.96 2.16
N GLN A 200 0.96 14.49 2.86
CA GLN A 200 0.67 14.94 4.22
C GLN A 200 1.80 14.59 5.20
N ALA A 201 2.44 13.42 5.06
CA ALA A 201 3.62 13.07 5.87
C ALA A 201 4.80 14.01 5.55
N LEU A 202 5.03 14.33 4.27
CA LEU A 202 6.06 15.27 3.84
C LEU A 202 5.79 16.69 4.34
N ASP A 203 4.54 17.15 4.34
CA ASP A 203 4.12 18.44 4.91
C ASP A 203 4.38 18.51 6.41
N ALA A 204 4.03 17.45 7.14
CA ALA A 204 4.31 17.36 8.57
C ALA A 204 5.81 17.43 8.86
N ILE A 205 6.65 16.76 8.07
CA ILE A 205 8.11 16.88 8.19
C ILE A 205 8.55 18.32 7.90
N GLY A 206 8.11 18.90 6.79
CA GLY A 206 8.44 20.27 6.41
C GLY A 206 8.07 21.29 7.48
N GLN A 207 6.90 21.16 8.09
CA GLN A 207 6.42 22.01 9.16
C GLN A 207 7.32 21.88 10.42
N ASN A 208 7.62 20.67 10.86
CA ASN A 208 8.47 20.43 12.03
C ASN A 208 9.90 20.97 11.84
N LEU A 209 10.47 20.83 10.63
CA LEU A 209 11.78 21.40 10.30
C LEU A 209 11.77 22.94 10.37
N LYS A 210 10.69 23.58 9.88
CA LYS A 210 10.51 25.06 9.97
C LYS A 210 10.36 25.52 11.41
N GLU A 211 9.73 24.73 12.28
CA GLU A 211 9.59 24.99 13.72
C GLU A 211 10.91 24.77 14.52
N GLY A 212 12.00 24.46 13.83
CA GLY A 212 13.31 24.33 14.45
C GLY A 212 13.70 22.94 14.94
N ARG A 213 12.88 21.89 14.69
CA ARG A 213 13.23 20.50 14.96
C ARG A 213 14.07 19.94 13.83
N THR A 214 15.31 20.38 13.73
CA THR A 214 16.16 20.18 12.56
C THR A 214 17.14 19.02 12.67
N GLU A 215 17.25 18.40 13.84
CA GLU A 215 17.90 17.10 13.98
C GLU A 215 16.88 16.00 13.85
N VAL A 216 17.18 15.03 12.98
CA VAL A 216 16.28 13.97 12.57
C VAL A 216 16.94 12.63 12.78
N TYR A 217 16.32 11.78 13.57
CA TYR A 217 16.62 10.36 13.65
C TYR A 217 15.80 9.65 12.57
N ASP A 218 16.47 9.24 11.52
CA ASP A 218 15.92 8.52 10.36
C ASP A 218 16.18 7.02 10.58
N ALA A 219 15.16 6.29 10.99
CA ALA A 219 15.27 4.89 11.39
C ALA A 219 14.65 3.96 10.35
N ASP A 220 15.35 2.87 10.04
CA ASP A 220 14.94 1.78 9.15
C ASP A 220 14.79 0.49 9.99
N LEU A 221 13.67 -0.21 9.84
CA LEU A 221 13.44 -1.50 10.47
C LEU A 221 13.86 -2.64 9.54
N LYS A 222 14.59 -3.63 10.09
CA LYS A 222 15.07 -4.77 9.31
C LYS A 222 13.94 -5.78 9.12
N GLY A 223 13.45 -5.89 7.87
CA GLY A 223 12.46 -6.91 7.51
C GLY A 223 11.17 -6.82 8.33
N TYR A 224 10.66 -5.62 8.57
CA TYR A 224 9.57 -5.36 9.50
C TYR A 224 8.38 -6.31 9.36
N PHE A 225 7.83 -6.45 8.14
CA PHE A 225 6.68 -7.32 7.90
C PHE A 225 6.96 -8.80 8.23
N ASP A 226 8.18 -9.25 8.06
CA ASP A 226 8.58 -10.64 8.30
C ASP A 226 9.01 -10.91 9.76
N SER A 227 9.14 -9.85 10.59
CA SER A 227 9.66 -9.94 11.96
C SER A 227 8.63 -9.68 13.07
N ILE A 228 7.37 -9.37 12.74
CA ILE A 228 6.33 -9.08 13.72
C ILE A 228 5.97 -10.34 14.53
N PRO A 229 6.18 -10.39 15.87
CA PRO A 229 5.81 -11.55 16.67
C PRO A 229 4.30 -11.77 16.71
N HIS A 230 3.83 -12.97 16.34
CA HIS A 230 2.40 -13.28 16.22
C HIS A 230 1.64 -13.12 17.54
N ASP A 231 2.22 -13.53 18.67
CA ASP A 231 1.62 -13.42 20.00
C ASP A 231 1.35 -11.96 20.38
N LYS A 232 2.32 -11.08 20.13
CA LYS A 232 2.21 -9.65 20.43
C LYS A 232 1.25 -8.95 19.47
N LEU A 233 1.28 -9.31 18.18
CA LEU A 233 0.33 -8.80 17.18
C LEU A 233 -1.10 -9.18 17.54
N MET A 234 -1.34 -10.44 17.91
CA MET A 234 -2.68 -10.89 18.33
C MET A 234 -3.18 -10.14 19.57
N LYS A 235 -2.33 -9.86 20.56
CA LYS A 235 -2.69 -9.01 21.71
C LYS A 235 -3.09 -7.61 21.27
N ALA A 236 -2.41 -7.03 20.28
CA ALA A 236 -2.77 -5.74 19.71
C ALA A 236 -4.16 -5.78 19.02
N VAL A 237 -4.49 -6.85 18.30
CA VAL A 237 -5.82 -7.05 17.71
C VAL A 237 -6.87 -7.23 18.82
N GLU A 238 -6.60 -8.06 19.82
CA GLU A 238 -7.49 -8.38 20.93
C GLU A 238 -7.82 -7.15 21.81
N ALA A 239 -7.03 -6.09 21.74
CA ALA A 239 -7.33 -4.84 22.42
C ALA A 239 -8.67 -4.21 21.99
N ARG A 240 -9.09 -4.45 20.74
CA ARG A 240 -10.36 -3.92 20.18
C ARG A 240 -11.33 -5.01 19.73
N ILE A 241 -10.83 -6.20 19.45
CA ILE A 241 -11.63 -7.31 18.91
C ILE A 241 -11.64 -8.46 19.92
N SER A 242 -12.83 -8.89 20.31
CA SER A 242 -13.03 -10.10 21.15
C SER A 242 -13.82 -11.20 20.43
N ASP A 243 -14.20 -10.97 19.17
CA ASP A 243 -14.82 -11.98 18.31
C ASP A 243 -13.81 -13.09 17.99
N ARG A 244 -14.01 -14.25 18.62
CA ARG A 244 -13.12 -15.42 18.49
C ARG A 244 -12.96 -15.90 17.06
N SER A 245 -14.04 -15.83 16.27
CA SER A 245 -14.01 -16.27 14.87
C SER A 245 -13.17 -15.33 13.99
N VAL A 246 -13.24 -14.02 14.23
CA VAL A 246 -12.36 -13.03 13.57
C VAL A 246 -10.90 -13.23 13.98
N LEU A 247 -10.63 -13.43 15.26
CA LEU A 247 -9.28 -13.70 15.76
C LEU A 247 -8.72 -14.99 15.16
N HIS A 248 -9.57 -16.01 14.99
CA HIS A 248 -9.18 -17.27 14.35
C HIS A 248 -8.82 -17.07 12.87
N LEU A 249 -9.61 -16.30 12.09
CA LEU A 249 -9.28 -15.96 10.70
C LEU A 249 -7.91 -15.30 10.60
N ILE A 250 -7.63 -14.31 11.45
CA ILE A 250 -6.35 -13.61 11.43
C ILE A 250 -5.20 -14.59 11.74
N ARG A 251 -5.36 -15.44 12.77
CA ARG A 251 -4.35 -16.47 13.10
C ARG A 251 -4.08 -17.42 11.95
N MET A 252 -5.15 -17.88 11.25
CA MET A 252 -4.99 -18.74 10.08
C MET A 252 -4.13 -18.07 9.02
N TRP A 253 -4.35 -16.80 8.69
CA TRP A 253 -3.53 -16.10 7.67
C TRP A 253 -2.09 -15.87 8.12
N LEU A 254 -1.85 -15.59 9.40
CA LEU A 254 -0.50 -15.42 9.94
C LEU A 254 0.32 -16.73 9.89
N THR A 255 -0.34 -17.87 10.07
CA THR A 255 0.31 -19.20 10.08
C THR A 255 0.17 -19.98 8.77
N THR A 256 -0.42 -19.35 7.74
CA THR A 256 -0.57 -19.97 6.41
C THR A 256 0.80 -20.29 5.82
N PRO A 257 1.02 -21.52 5.33
CA PRO A 257 2.30 -21.90 4.71
C PRO A 257 2.63 -21.04 3.50
N VAL A 258 3.89 -20.72 3.34
CA VAL A 258 4.45 -20.04 2.18
C VAL A 258 5.12 -21.08 1.28
N ILE A 259 4.77 -21.07 0.01
CA ILE A 259 5.35 -21.96 -1.01
C ILE A 259 6.24 -21.11 -1.94
N GLU A 260 7.50 -21.52 -2.03
CA GLU A 260 8.50 -20.91 -2.90
C GLU A 260 9.01 -21.94 -3.90
N LYS A 261 9.07 -21.55 -5.17
CA LYS A 261 9.71 -22.36 -6.22
C LYS A 261 11.07 -21.76 -6.53
N ASP A 262 12.14 -22.57 -6.45
CA ASP A 262 13.48 -22.17 -6.90
C ASP A 262 13.60 -22.18 -8.43
N ASP A 263 14.73 -21.68 -8.94
CA ASP A 263 15.03 -21.65 -10.38
C ASP A 263 15.12 -23.05 -11.03
N GLN A 264 15.26 -24.10 -10.20
CA GLN A 264 15.29 -25.51 -10.63
C GLN A 264 13.91 -26.17 -10.54
N GLY A 265 12.85 -25.42 -10.17
CA GLY A 265 11.48 -25.90 -10.04
C GLY A 265 11.20 -26.68 -8.74
N ARG A 266 12.16 -26.77 -7.82
CA ARG A 266 11.97 -27.42 -6.51
C ARG A 266 11.09 -26.52 -5.64
N THR A 267 10.14 -27.14 -4.96
CA THR A 267 9.17 -26.43 -4.14
C THR A 267 9.54 -26.55 -2.66
N THR A 268 9.77 -25.42 -2.01
CA THR A 268 9.97 -25.34 -0.55
C THR A 268 8.68 -24.83 0.11
N ARG A 269 8.25 -25.52 1.17
CA ARG A 269 7.08 -25.13 1.97
C ARG A 269 7.55 -24.74 3.37
N THR A 270 7.36 -23.47 3.72
CA THR A 270 7.75 -22.92 5.02
C THR A 270 6.51 -22.46 5.77
N ARG A 271 6.40 -22.77 7.05
CA ARG A 271 5.35 -22.24 7.93
C ARG A 271 5.93 -21.07 8.73
N PRO A 272 5.37 -19.85 8.60
CA PRO A 272 5.89 -18.69 9.31
C PRO A 272 5.54 -18.79 10.81
N GLU A 273 6.53 -18.54 11.67
CA GLU A 273 6.37 -18.45 13.13
C GLU A 273 6.18 -16.99 13.58
N GLN A 274 6.55 -16.06 12.72
CA GLN A 274 6.41 -14.61 12.92
C GLN A 274 6.18 -13.92 11.58
N GLY A 275 5.82 -12.66 11.64
CA GLY A 275 5.59 -11.84 10.46
C GLY A 275 4.17 -11.92 9.92
N THR A 276 3.89 -11.05 8.98
CA THR A 276 2.67 -11.04 8.17
C THR A 276 3.06 -11.06 6.70
N PRO A 277 2.43 -11.90 5.85
CA PRO A 277 2.86 -12.05 4.46
C PRO A 277 2.88 -10.71 3.72
N GLN A 278 4.05 -10.30 3.21
CA GLN A 278 4.14 -9.11 2.34
C GLN A 278 3.34 -9.37 1.06
N GLY A 279 2.21 -8.67 0.88
CA GLY A 279 1.28 -8.84 -0.24
C GLY A 279 -0.09 -9.40 0.17
N GLY A 280 -0.27 -9.84 1.40
CA GLY A 280 -1.60 -10.08 1.98
C GLY A 280 -2.39 -8.78 2.07
N VAL A 281 -3.69 -8.83 1.74
CA VAL A 281 -4.56 -7.63 1.71
C VAL A 281 -4.72 -7.00 3.09
N ILE A 282 -4.78 -7.81 4.15
CA ILE A 282 -4.94 -7.35 5.53
C ILE A 282 -3.61 -6.97 6.21
N SER A 283 -2.48 -7.41 5.65
CA SER A 283 -1.15 -7.25 6.26
C SER A 283 -0.77 -5.79 6.55
N PRO A 284 -1.08 -4.80 5.71
CA PRO A 284 -0.79 -3.39 6.01
C PRO A 284 -1.53 -2.86 7.24
N LEU A 285 -2.79 -3.26 7.44
CA LEU A 285 -3.55 -2.90 8.64
C LEU A 285 -2.92 -3.50 9.89
N LEU A 286 -2.59 -4.79 9.87
CA LEU A 286 -1.97 -5.50 10.99
C LEU A 286 -0.60 -4.91 11.35
N ALA A 287 0.21 -4.59 10.32
CA ALA A 287 1.49 -3.91 10.51
C ALA A 287 1.32 -2.52 11.15
N ASN A 288 0.39 -1.71 10.66
CA ASN A 288 0.09 -0.42 11.26
C ASN A 288 -0.39 -0.54 12.71
N LEU A 289 -1.24 -1.53 12.98
CA LEU A 289 -1.75 -1.79 14.32
C LEU A 289 -0.63 -2.14 15.31
N TYR A 290 0.37 -2.90 14.86
CA TYR A 290 1.50 -3.25 15.70
C TYR A 290 2.35 -2.03 16.07
N LEU A 291 2.70 -1.18 15.10
CA LEU A 291 3.45 0.06 15.36
C LEU A 291 2.62 1.16 16.02
N HIS A 292 1.29 1.09 15.98
CA HIS A 292 0.44 2.04 16.70
C HIS A 292 0.75 2.06 18.21
N TRP A 293 1.11 0.93 18.80
CA TRP A 293 1.51 0.88 20.21
C TRP A 293 2.81 1.61 20.46
N PHE A 294 3.76 1.58 19.52
CA PHE A 294 4.96 2.42 19.57
C PHE A 294 4.59 3.90 19.46
N ASP A 295 3.69 4.24 18.51
CA ASP A 295 3.21 5.61 18.34
C ASP A 295 2.59 6.14 19.65
N LYS A 296 1.73 5.34 20.32
CA LYS A 296 1.14 5.70 21.62
C LYS A 296 2.19 5.93 22.68
N LYS A 297 3.14 5.02 22.80
CA LYS A 297 4.22 5.14 23.78
C LYS A 297 5.11 6.36 23.55
N PHE A 298 5.35 6.70 22.28
CA PHE A 298 6.07 7.93 21.92
C PHE A 298 5.36 9.20 22.43
N HIS A 299 4.03 9.18 22.48
CA HIS A 299 3.19 10.30 22.89
C HIS A 299 2.77 10.26 24.38
N ASP A 300 3.10 9.20 25.12
CA ASP A 300 2.84 9.09 26.55
C ASP A 300 3.59 10.19 27.35
N PRO A 301 3.18 10.46 28.61
CA PRO A 301 3.86 11.42 29.48
C PRO A 301 5.37 11.19 29.63
N ASP A 302 5.81 9.94 29.61
CA ASP A 302 7.22 9.55 29.72
C ASP A 302 7.90 9.38 28.34
N GLY A 303 7.21 9.69 27.25
CA GLY A 303 7.69 9.52 25.90
C GLY A 303 8.49 10.71 25.36
N PRO A 304 9.26 10.52 24.28
CA PRO A 304 10.12 11.55 23.67
C PRO A 304 9.40 12.83 23.27
N GLN A 305 8.10 12.76 22.95
CA GLN A 305 7.32 13.96 22.69
C GLN A 305 7.31 14.91 23.90
N LYS A 306 7.27 14.41 25.12
CA LYS A 306 7.19 15.21 26.33
C LYS A 306 8.58 15.64 26.81
N PHE A 307 9.50 14.70 27.03
CA PHE A 307 10.80 15.05 27.61
C PHE A 307 11.77 15.75 26.64
N ALA A 308 11.60 15.58 25.32
CA ALA A 308 12.48 16.16 24.31
C ALA A 308 11.77 17.08 23.32
N ASN A 309 10.47 17.33 23.46
CA ASN A 309 9.63 18.02 22.48
C ASN A 309 9.85 17.44 21.06
N ALA A 310 10.08 16.12 20.98
CA ALA A 310 10.28 15.43 19.72
C ALA A 310 8.94 15.22 18.99
N ARG A 311 9.01 15.04 17.68
CA ARG A 311 7.85 14.72 16.85
C ARG A 311 8.15 13.51 16.00
N LEU A 312 7.20 12.59 15.95
CA LEU A 312 7.23 11.38 15.15
C LEU A 312 6.42 11.61 13.87
N VAL A 313 6.96 11.22 12.72
CA VAL A 313 6.22 11.09 11.45
C VAL A 313 6.52 9.70 10.91
N ARG A 314 5.46 8.90 10.72
CA ARG A 314 5.56 7.51 10.28
C ARG A 314 4.73 7.27 9.01
N TYR A 315 5.34 6.61 8.04
CA TYR A 315 4.66 6.12 6.85
C TYR A 315 4.91 4.60 6.72
N ALA A 316 3.96 3.79 7.18
CA ALA A 316 4.11 2.35 7.36
C ALA A 316 5.26 2.02 8.34
N ASP A 317 6.31 1.35 7.86
CA ASP A 317 7.54 1.01 8.58
C ASP A 317 8.63 2.09 8.49
N ASP A 318 8.55 3.00 7.52
CA ASP A 318 9.46 4.15 7.43
C ASP A 318 9.03 5.23 8.42
N PHE A 319 9.93 5.66 9.32
CA PHE A 319 9.62 6.74 10.25
C PHE A 319 10.81 7.63 10.57
N VAL A 320 10.50 8.86 10.92
CA VAL A 320 11.47 9.84 11.38
C VAL A 320 11.04 10.46 12.70
N ILE A 321 12.02 10.68 13.59
CA ILE A 321 11.83 11.40 14.83
C ILE A 321 12.63 12.70 14.73
N MET A 322 11.93 13.82 14.87
CA MET A 322 12.49 15.17 14.71
C MET A 322 12.53 15.88 16.07
N ALA A 323 13.66 16.44 16.42
CA ALA A 323 13.84 17.24 17.63
C ALA A 323 14.77 18.43 17.36
N LYS A 324 14.84 19.37 18.33
CA LYS A 324 15.86 20.42 18.31
C LYS A 324 17.27 19.81 18.43
N TYR A 325 17.38 18.81 19.32
CA TYR A 325 18.59 18.01 19.52
C TYR A 325 18.20 16.54 19.72
N VAL A 326 18.72 15.66 18.87
CA VAL A 326 18.56 14.22 19.02
C VAL A 326 19.68 13.69 19.90
N LYS A 327 19.41 13.66 21.22
CA LYS A 327 20.35 13.15 22.22
C LYS A 327 20.25 11.62 22.35
N HIS A 328 21.26 10.99 22.97
CA HIS A 328 21.27 9.55 23.25
C HIS A 328 20.02 9.06 23.99
N GLN A 329 19.41 9.89 24.83
CA GLN A 329 18.18 9.56 25.53
C GLN A 329 17.03 9.18 24.59
N ILE A 330 16.86 9.89 23.43
CA ILE A 330 15.85 9.56 22.44
C ILE A 330 16.21 8.24 21.76
N VAL A 331 17.48 8.08 21.36
CA VAL A 331 17.96 6.86 20.68
C VAL A 331 17.78 5.64 21.56
N ASN A 332 18.25 5.71 22.78
CA ASN A 332 18.14 4.61 23.77
C ASN A 332 16.67 4.27 24.04
N TRP A 333 15.81 5.28 24.15
CA TRP A 333 14.37 5.06 24.33
C TRP A 333 13.78 4.30 23.14
N VAL A 334 14.08 4.74 21.92
CA VAL A 334 13.57 4.09 20.67
C VAL A 334 14.06 2.65 20.58
N GLU A 335 15.36 2.41 20.82
CA GLU A 335 15.96 1.08 20.78
C GLU A 335 15.37 0.15 21.85
N SER A 336 15.21 0.63 23.08
CA SER A 336 14.64 -0.15 24.19
C SER A 336 13.19 -0.57 23.91
N TRP A 337 12.40 0.29 23.26
CA TRP A 337 11.03 -0.05 22.89
C TRP A 337 10.99 -0.97 21.68
N LEU A 338 11.62 -0.60 20.57
CA LEU A 338 11.53 -1.39 19.33
C LEU A 338 12.21 -2.75 19.47
N GLU A 339 13.43 -2.82 20.00
CA GLU A 339 14.15 -4.08 20.13
C GLU A 339 13.77 -4.83 21.40
N GLY A 340 13.74 -4.16 22.55
CA GLY A 340 13.47 -4.82 23.83
C GLY A 340 12.00 -5.22 24.01
N ARG A 341 11.05 -4.30 23.75
CA ARG A 341 9.63 -4.54 24.02
C ARG A 341 8.89 -5.13 22.82
N PHE A 342 9.12 -4.59 21.61
CA PHE A 342 8.42 -5.03 20.42
C PHE A 342 9.10 -6.22 19.74
N GLY A 343 10.37 -6.49 19.97
CA GLY A 343 11.11 -7.60 19.34
C GLY A 343 11.39 -7.32 17.87
N LEU A 344 11.46 -6.06 17.47
CA LEU A 344 11.83 -5.62 16.14
C LEU A 344 13.32 -5.30 16.10
N THR A 345 13.94 -5.37 14.92
CA THR A 345 15.38 -5.07 14.78
C THR A 345 15.57 -3.78 13.99
N ILE A 346 16.32 -2.83 14.56
CA ILE A 346 16.71 -1.60 13.87
C ILE A 346 17.88 -1.91 12.92
N ASN A 347 17.76 -1.47 11.69
CA ASN A 347 18.83 -1.57 10.69
C ASN A 347 19.86 -0.45 10.90
N ARG A 348 20.89 -0.71 11.69
CA ARG A 348 21.90 0.29 12.06
C ARG A 348 22.72 0.82 10.88
N GLU A 349 22.86 0.05 9.81
CA GLU A 349 23.56 0.49 8.59
C GLU A 349 22.83 1.60 7.84
N LYS A 350 21.49 1.61 7.94
CA LYS A 350 20.65 2.60 7.27
C LYS A 350 20.14 3.68 8.20
N THR A 351 20.04 3.38 9.49
CA THR A 351 19.62 4.33 10.52
C THR A 351 20.67 5.40 10.73
N LYS A 352 20.27 6.66 10.73
CA LYS A 352 21.19 7.78 10.86
C LYS A 352 20.55 8.98 11.58
N ILE A 353 21.41 9.79 12.20
CA ILE A 353 21.02 11.08 12.72
C ILE A 353 21.53 12.16 11.74
N VAL A 354 20.59 12.96 11.25
CA VAL A 354 20.87 14.00 10.24
C VAL A 354 20.49 15.36 10.85
N ASN A 355 21.41 16.32 10.79
CA ASN A 355 21.10 17.73 11.07
C ASN A 355 20.90 18.47 9.75
N VAL A 356 19.62 18.69 9.38
CA VAL A 356 19.25 19.28 8.08
C VAL A 356 19.78 20.72 7.89
N LYS A 357 20.11 21.43 8.98
CA LYS A 357 20.73 22.77 8.93
C LYS A 357 22.23 22.72 8.58
N LYS A 358 22.91 21.60 8.83
CA LYS A 358 24.34 21.51 8.51
C LYS A 358 24.54 21.46 6.98
N PRO A 359 25.51 22.20 6.43
CA PRO A 359 25.83 22.13 5.00
C PRO A 359 26.15 20.70 4.56
N GLY A 360 25.61 20.30 3.42
CA GLY A 360 25.86 18.97 2.84
C GLY A 360 25.04 17.84 3.45
N GLN A 361 24.29 18.07 4.53
CA GLN A 361 23.37 17.09 5.10
C GLN A 361 21.95 17.26 4.54
N GLU A 362 21.28 16.15 4.27
CA GLU A 362 19.90 16.11 3.79
C GLU A 362 19.15 14.91 4.39
N LEU A 363 17.89 15.12 4.70
CA LEU A 363 16.96 14.04 5.04
C LEU A 363 16.32 13.54 3.74
N ASN A 364 16.39 12.24 3.52
CA ASN A 364 15.69 11.59 2.40
C ASN A 364 14.52 10.77 2.93
N PHE A 365 13.30 11.21 2.63
CA PHE A 365 12.08 10.51 3.07
C PHE A 365 11.07 10.44 1.93
N LEU A 366 10.47 9.26 1.71
CA LEU A 366 9.49 9.00 0.64
C LEU A 366 9.92 9.55 -0.74
N GLY A 367 11.19 9.41 -1.08
CA GLY A 367 11.72 9.86 -2.36
C GLY A 367 11.99 11.37 -2.46
N HIS A 368 11.71 12.15 -1.45
CA HIS A 368 12.06 13.57 -1.36
C HIS A 368 13.31 13.80 -0.49
N SER A 369 14.06 14.85 -0.79
CA SER A 369 15.18 15.34 0.02
C SER A 369 14.81 16.68 0.65
N PHE A 370 15.02 16.79 1.95
CA PHE A 370 14.89 18.03 2.72
C PHE A 370 16.28 18.53 3.12
N ARG A 371 16.58 19.80 2.81
CA ARG A 371 17.84 20.45 3.19
C ARG A 371 17.67 21.96 3.26
N TYR A 372 18.56 22.65 3.97
CA TYR A 372 18.59 24.11 3.97
C TYR A 372 19.60 24.61 2.94
N ASP A 373 19.10 25.22 1.88
CA ASP A 373 19.91 25.86 0.83
C ASP A 373 20.08 27.37 1.10
N LYS A 374 21.19 27.95 0.59
CA LYS A 374 21.40 29.40 0.64
C LYS A 374 20.50 30.10 -0.38
N ASP A 375 19.98 31.27 -0.01
CA ASP A 375 19.25 32.14 -0.94
C ASP A 375 20.18 32.62 -2.08
N ARG A 376 19.65 32.57 -3.30
CA ARG A 376 20.40 32.99 -4.50
C ARG A 376 20.53 34.52 -4.66
N TYR A 377 19.74 35.26 -3.89
CA TYR A 377 19.74 36.74 -3.97
C TYR A 377 20.78 37.42 -3.07
N GLY A 378 21.76 36.70 -2.57
CA GLY A 378 22.83 37.26 -1.74
C GLY A 378 22.43 37.70 -0.33
N ARG A 379 21.20 37.44 0.11
CA ARG A 379 20.63 37.89 1.40
C ARG A 379 21.16 37.14 2.62
N ASN A 380 22.13 36.28 2.48
CA ASN A 380 22.68 35.39 3.51
C ASN A 380 21.63 34.59 4.30
N ARG A 381 20.41 34.44 3.74
CA ARG A 381 19.32 33.66 4.32
C ARG A 381 19.35 32.24 3.80
N ARG A 382 18.95 31.30 4.67
CA ARG A 382 18.76 29.91 4.29
C ARG A 382 17.26 29.59 4.30
N TYR A 383 16.83 28.82 3.33
CA TYR A 383 15.45 28.35 3.24
C TYR A 383 15.41 26.82 3.19
N LEU A 384 14.34 26.24 3.77
CA LEU A 384 14.09 24.81 3.66
C LEU A 384 13.69 24.48 2.24
N ASN A 385 14.50 23.67 1.58
CA ASN A 385 14.27 23.18 0.23
C ASN A 385 13.78 21.72 0.30
N GLN A 386 12.66 21.44 -0.37
CA GLN A 386 12.10 20.10 -0.55
C GLN A 386 12.10 19.81 -2.05
N ILE A 387 12.87 18.80 -2.46
CA ILE A 387 13.07 18.44 -3.86
C ILE A 387 13.04 16.91 -4.03
N PRO A 388 12.83 16.38 -5.25
CA PRO A 388 13.05 14.98 -5.53
C PRO A 388 14.47 14.53 -5.15
N SER A 389 14.62 13.41 -4.47
CA SER A 389 15.91 12.86 -4.08
C SER A 389 16.75 12.45 -5.31
N LYS A 390 18.07 12.40 -5.16
CA LYS A 390 18.99 11.92 -6.22
C LYS A 390 18.59 10.53 -6.72
N LYS A 391 18.20 9.62 -5.81
CA LYS A 391 17.72 8.27 -6.13
C LYS A 391 16.41 8.29 -6.92
N ALA A 392 15.46 9.17 -6.57
CA ALA A 392 14.21 9.36 -7.32
C ALA A 392 14.45 9.91 -8.72
N MET A 393 15.36 10.86 -8.85
CA MET A 393 15.78 11.42 -10.16
C MET A 393 16.43 10.36 -11.05
N GLN A 394 17.29 9.50 -10.49
CA GLN A 394 17.92 8.42 -11.25
C GLN A 394 16.88 7.39 -11.71
N LYS A 395 16.00 6.93 -10.82
CA LYS A 395 14.90 6.03 -11.20
C LYS A 395 14.02 6.59 -12.32
N ALA A 396 13.76 7.89 -12.29
CA ALA A 396 13.01 8.54 -13.38
C ALA A 396 13.76 8.48 -14.72
N ARG A 397 15.08 8.76 -14.71
CA ARG A 397 15.92 8.65 -15.93
C ARG A 397 15.95 7.22 -16.46
N ASP A 398 16.10 6.23 -15.59
CA ASP A 398 16.14 4.82 -15.95
C ASP A 398 14.81 4.38 -16.58
N ARG A 399 13.68 4.80 -16.01
CA ARG A 399 12.36 4.50 -16.57
C ARG A 399 12.11 5.16 -17.92
N ILE A 400 12.52 6.43 -18.09
CA ILE A 400 12.44 7.13 -19.37
C ILE A 400 13.34 6.42 -20.40
N HIS A 401 14.53 5.98 -19.99
CA HIS A 401 15.44 5.23 -20.84
C HIS A 401 14.83 3.92 -21.29
N GLU A 402 14.21 3.17 -20.40
CA GLU A 402 13.50 1.92 -20.70
C GLU A 402 12.36 2.15 -21.71
N LEU A 403 11.46 3.11 -21.43
CA LEU A 403 10.31 3.44 -22.28
C LEU A 403 10.72 3.96 -23.68
N THR A 404 11.94 4.45 -23.84
CA THR A 404 12.51 4.92 -25.12
C THR A 404 13.65 4.02 -25.61
N SER A 405 13.67 2.76 -25.19
CA SER A 405 14.68 1.78 -25.59
C SER A 405 14.37 1.21 -26.99
N LYS A 406 15.37 0.54 -27.59
CA LYS A 406 15.22 -0.17 -28.89
C LYS A 406 14.09 -1.20 -28.87
N ARG A 407 13.77 -1.79 -27.70
CA ARG A 407 12.70 -2.77 -27.51
C ARG A 407 11.34 -2.27 -28.01
N TYR A 408 11.09 -0.97 -27.90
CA TYR A 408 9.84 -0.33 -28.32
C TYR A 408 9.93 0.29 -29.73
N GLY A 409 11.01 0.04 -30.49
CA GLY A 409 11.22 0.60 -31.80
C GLY A 409 10.15 0.21 -32.84
N CYS A 410 9.53 -0.98 -32.70
CA CYS A 410 8.47 -1.46 -33.56
C CYS A 410 7.10 -0.82 -33.27
N LEU A 411 6.89 -0.27 -32.07
CA LEU A 411 5.60 0.32 -31.69
C LEU A 411 5.35 1.65 -32.42
N PRO A 412 4.10 2.01 -32.71
CA PRO A 412 3.76 3.35 -33.16
C PRO A 412 4.28 4.41 -32.18
N HIS A 413 4.81 5.53 -32.71
CA HIS A 413 5.35 6.60 -31.82
C HIS A 413 4.28 7.15 -30.87
N ALA A 414 3.00 7.18 -31.28
CA ALA A 414 1.89 7.60 -30.44
C ALA A 414 1.77 6.73 -29.17
N GLU A 415 1.89 5.42 -29.30
CA GLU A 415 1.83 4.49 -28.17
C GLU A 415 3.01 4.67 -27.18
N VAL A 416 4.21 4.88 -27.71
CA VAL A 416 5.39 5.18 -26.88
C VAL A 416 5.22 6.51 -26.13
N VAL A 417 4.67 7.52 -26.80
CA VAL A 417 4.35 8.83 -26.22
C VAL A 417 3.28 8.69 -25.13
N GLU A 418 2.25 7.91 -25.34
CA GLU A 418 1.20 7.67 -24.34
C GLU A 418 1.76 7.02 -23.05
N ARG A 419 2.54 5.95 -23.21
CA ARG A 419 3.23 5.27 -22.08
C ARG A 419 4.17 6.22 -21.33
N LEU A 420 4.92 7.03 -22.09
CA LEU A 420 5.82 8.03 -21.51
C LEU A 420 5.02 9.13 -20.78
N ASN A 421 3.93 9.61 -21.36
CA ASN A 421 3.06 10.63 -20.75
C ASN A 421 2.39 10.14 -19.48
N SER A 422 1.92 8.90 -19.45
CA SER A 422 1.36 8.28 -18.24
C SER A 422 2.38 8.30 -17.10
N PHE A 423 3.63 7.87 -17.37
CA PHE A 423 4.71 7.93 -16.40
C PHE A 423 5.03 9.37 -15.96
N LEU A 424 5.21 10.29 -16.90
CA LEU A 424 5.59 11.69 -16.62
C LEU A 424 4.52 12.42 -15.80
N ARG A 425 3.24 12.22 -16.10
CA ARG A 425 2.13 12.79 -15.31
C ARG A 425 2.11 12.26 -13.88
N GLY A 426 2.20 10.95 -13.70
CA GLY A 426 2.28 10.33 -12.37
C GLY A 426 3.48 10.84 -11.57
N TRP A 427 4.66 10.93 -12.21
CA TRP A 427 5.86 11.42 -11.59
C TRP A 427 5.76 12.91 -11.21
N SER A 428 5.22 13.74 -12.11
CA SER A 428 5.05 15.17 -11.84
C SER A 428 4.02 15.45 -10.75
N ASN A 429 2.94 14.67 -10.69
CA ASN A 429 1.93 14.79 -9.63
C ASN A 429 2.52 14.46 -8.26
N TYR A 430 3.36 13.43 -8.18
CA TYR A 430 3.99 13.05 -6.93
C TYR A 430 5.10 14.02 -6.50
N PHE A 431 5.99 14.38 -7.43
CA PHE A 431 7.16 15.23 -7.17
C PHE A 431 6.93 16.73 -7.43
N GLY A 432 5.71 17.12 -7.77
CA GLY A 432 5.30 18.52 -7.89
C GLY A 432 5.24 19.28 -6.56
N HIS A 433 5.30 18.53 -5.46
CA HIS A 433 5.30 19.04 -4.10
C HIS A 433 6.66 19.64 -3.71
N GLY A 434 6.66 20.81 -3.06
CA GLY A 434 7.88 21.53 -2.70
C GLY A 434 8.43 22.43 -3.81
N TYR A 435 9.72 22.33 -4.13
CA TYR A 435 10.41 23.18 -5.10
C TYR A 435 11.00 22.41 -6.28
N PRO A 436 10.17 21.76 -7.12
CA PRO A 436 10.62 20.80 -8.13
C PRO A 436 11.20 21.44 -9.40
N ARG A 437 11.20 22.77 -9.57
CA ARG A 437 11.51 23.46 -10.83
C ARG A 437 12.81 23.00 -11.50
N HIS A 438 13.88 22.84 -10.74
CA HIS A 438 15.17 22.38 -11.29
C HIS A 438 15.11 20.91 -11.69
N ALA A 439 14.45 20.08 -10.87
CA ALA A 439 14.25 18.67 -11.16
C ALA A 439 13.41 18.48 -12.43
N PHE A 440 12.32 19.23 -12.57
CA PHE A 440 11.46 19.19 -13.75
C PHE A 440 12.21 19.60 -15.04
N ARG A 441 13.02 20.66 -14.99
CA ARG A 441 13.85 21.05 -16.12
C ARG A 441 14.85 19.95 -16.52
N ALA A 442 15.50 19.33 -15.53
CA ALA A 442 16.46 18.27 -15.78
C ALA A 442 15.79 17.03 -16.40
N ILE A 443 14.60 16.66 -15.94
CA ILE A 443 13.83 15.54 -16.52
C ILE A 443 13.33 15.90 -17.92
N ASN A 444 12.78 17.10 -18.16
CA ASN A 444 12.36 17.54 -19.48
C ASN A 444 13.51 17.48 -20.49
N GLN A 445 14.69 17.95 -20.11
CA GLN A 445 15.89 17.87 -20.94
C GLN A 445 16.28 16.40 -21.24
N HIS A 446 16.21 15.54 -20.23
CA HIS A 446 16.47 14.11 -20.40
C HIS A 446 15.45 13.46 -21.36
N VAL A 447 14.16 13.75 -21.20
CA VAL A 447 13.09 13.29 -22.10
C VAL A 447 13.35 13.72 -23.55
N GLN A 448 13.67 15.00 -23.76
CA GLN A 448 13.98 15.54 -25.10
C GLN A 448 15.15 14.80 -25.74
N ASN A 449 16.23 14.59 -25.01
CA ASN A 449 17.41 13.87 -25.51
C ASN A 449 17.09 12.41 -25.84
N ARG A 450 16.34 11.72 -24.96
CA ARG A 450 15.95 10.30 -25.18
C ARG A 450 14.99 10.15 -26.36
N MET A 451 13.98 11.00 -26.48
CA MET A 451 13.04 10.98 -27.60
C MET A 451 13.74 11.28 -28.93
N ARG A 452 14.65 12.26 -28.95
CA ARG A 452 15.47 12.53 -30.14
C ARG A 452 16.29 11.31 -30.56
N GLN A 453 16.92 10.61 -29.62
CA GLN A 453 17.69 9.40 -29.89
C GLN A 453 16.78 8.26 -30.39
N PHE A 454 15.65 8.05 -29.72
CA PHE A 454 14.67 7.04 -30.09
C PHE A 454 14.16 7.24 -31.51
N LEU A 455 13.71 8.44 -31.84
CA LEU A 455 13.18 8.77 -33.16
C LEU A 455 14.23 8.65 -34.27
N ARG A 456 15.49 9.00 -34.00
CA ARG A 456 16.60 8.86 -34.96
C ARG A 456 16.99 7.42 -35.26
N ARG A 457 16.77 6.50 -34.32
CA ARG A 457 17.21 5.10 -34.41
C ARG A 457 16.13 4.14 -34.92
N ARG A 458 14.92 4.61 -35.15
CA ARG A 458 13.79 3.76 -35.55
C ARG A 458 13.86 3.24 -36.98
N SER A 459 14.50 3.92 -37.86
CA SER A 459 14.63 3.50 -39.26
C SER A 459 16.04 3.77 -39.78
N GLN A 460 16.35 3.14 -40.92
CA GLN A 460 17.63 3.37 -41.64
C GLN A 460 17.78 4.85 -42.04
N ARG A 461 16.67 5.52 -42.36
CA ARG A 461 16.64 6.97 -42.60
C ARG A 461 16.29 7.68 -41.27
N PRO A 462 17.27 8.32 -40.59
CA PRO A 462 17.02 9.00 -39.31
C PRO A 462 15.98 10.09 -39.48
N LEU A 463 14.94 10.05 -38.64
CA LEU A 463 13.93 11.12 -38.58
C LEU A 463 14.62 12.45 -38.24
N ARG A 464 14.32 13.46 -39.03
CA ARG A 464 14.73 14.85 -38.77
C ARG A 464 13.48 15.72 -38.63
N PRO A 465 13.52 16.79 -37.80
CA PRO A 465 12.45 17.75 -37.79
C PRO A 465 12.22 18.34 -39.19
N PRO A 466 10.98 18.67 -39.57
CA PRO A 466 10.70 19.44 -40.78
C PRO A 466 11.48 20.75 -40.80
N LYS A 467 11.72 21.27 -42.01
CA LYS A 467 12.46 22.55 -42.19
C LYS A 467 11.76 23.66 -41.36
N GLY A 468 12.49 24.37 -40.57
CA GLY A 468 12.00 25.45 -39.68
C GLY A 468 11.42 24.97 -38.32
N MET A 469 11.33 23.65 -38.07
CA MET A 469 10.87 23.12 -36.79
C MET A 469 12.01 22.65 -35.90
N SER A 470 12.01 23.04 -34.65
CA SER A 470 12.96 22.56 -33.65
C SER A 470 12.60 21.16 -33.13
N TRP A 471 13.58 20.44 -32.54
CA TRP A 471 13.31 19.18 -31.83
C TRP A 471 12.34 19.35 -30.67
N TYR A 472 12.36 20.52 -30.02
CA TYR A 472 11.42 20.84 -28.96
C TYR A 472 9.97 20.89 -29.48
N GLU A 473 9.75 21.61 -30.60
CA GLU A 473 8.42 21.71 -31.21
C GLU A 473 7.93 20.36 -31.73
N LEU A 474 8.81 19.58 -32.37
CA LEU A 474 8.45 18.25 -32.85
C LEU A 474 8.01 17.34 -31.69
N ILE A 475 8.78 17.30 -30.60
CA ILE A 475 8.53 16.38 -29.47
C ILE A 475 7.34 16.85 -28.63
N TYR A 476 7.31 18.11 -28.22
CA TYR A 476 6.31 18.58 -27.27
C TYR A 476 5.02 19.09 -27.92
N LYS A 477 5.11 19.77 -29.08
CA LYS A 477 3.93 20.32 -29.75
C LYS A 477 3.30 19.32 -30.74
N ARG A 478 4.10 18.68 -31.61
CA ARG A 478 3.58 17.80 -32.65
C ARG A 478 3.29 16.38 -32.15
N PHE A 479 4.21 15.76 -31.40
CA PHE A 479 4.01 14.41 -30.85
C PHE A 479 3.28 14.41 -29.50
N GLY A 480 3.07 15.57 -28.87
CA GLY A 480 2.27 15.68 -27.64
C GLY A 480 2.92 15.06 -26.42
N VAL A 481 4.25 15.02 -26.35
CA VAL A 481 4.95 14.56 -25.14
C VAL A 481 4.66 15.52 -23.99
N TYR A 482 4.27 14.97 -22.84
CA TYR A 482 3.95 15.76 -21.66
C TYR A 482 5.19 16.50 -21.14
N GLN A 483 5.07 17.82 -20.99
CA GLN A 483 6.12 18.65 -20.42
C GLN A 483 5.82 18.90 -18.94
N LEU A 484 6.77 18.55 -18.05
CA LEU A 484 6.64 18.84 -16.63
C LEU A 484 6.69 20.35 -16.41
N ARG A 485 5.68 20.89 -15.73
CA ARG A 485 5.57 22.30 -15.37
C ARG A 485 5.24 22.43 -13.91
N THR A 486 5.71 23.48 -13.24
CA THR A 486 5.26 23.80 -11.89
C THR A 486 3.87 24.45 -11.97
N THR A 487 3.08 24.32 -10.91
CA THR A 487 1.70 24.88 -10.85
C THR A 487 1.66 26.39 -11.21
N ARG A 488 2.73 27.14 -10.90
CA ARG A 488 2.86 28.55 -11.30
C ARG A 488 3.14 28.75 -12.80
N GLU A 489 3.69 27.73 -13.47
CA GLU A 489 3.98 27.78 -14.92
C GLU A 489 2.82 27.24 -15.76
N SER A 490 1.87 26.50 -15.15
CA SER A 490 0.66 26.01 -15.80
C SER A 490 -0.49 27.03 -15.80
N LEU A 491 -0.37 28.07 -14.97
CA LEU A 491 -1.35 29.18 -14.88
C LEU A 491 -0.97 30.38 -15.77
N LYS A 492 0.14 30.31 -16.49
CA LYS A 492 0.58 31.22 -17.56
C LYS A 492 0.41 30.54 -18.92
#